data_bbc463a3794cef5934d9f6978cc19c21
#
_entry.id   bbc463a3794cef5934d9f6978cc19c21
#
_cell.length_a   1.000
_cell.length_b   1.000
_cell.length_c   1.000
_cell.angle_alpha   90.00
_cell.angle_beta   90.00
_cell.angle_gamma   90.00
#
_symmetry.space_group_name_H-M   'P 1'
#
loop_
_entity.id
_entity.type
_entity.pdbx_description
1 polymer ?
#
loop_
_entity_poly.entity_id
_entity_poly.type
_entity_poly.pdbx_seq_one_letter_code
_entity_poly.pdbx_strand_id
1 'polypeptide(L)'
;QKQVLSNDMAPDTAFPREEYTLVIRQYTSGITRLFIGFGEESMTDQSEMLQFSDRIKKLPLQVTQVEGEWIISTQDGIQRALINIKPPVLDRWSELLPDPQETLDLRLYPDGKREIRLAAYDHFSPPRYDALPLAFCKRNGMKERATLSFESKPDECFAGTGERFAKMDLSGQTFFLKNQDGQGVNNRRTYKNIPFYLSSRMYGTFYHTCAHSKLSLAGQSTRSVQFLSDQAMLDVFIIAGNTMEEIL
;
A
#
# COMPACT_ATOMS: atom_id res chain seq x y z
N GLN A 1 -3.35 1.68 -18.06
CA GLN A 1 -3.59 0.26 -18.38
C GLN A 1 -4.49 -0.31 -17.29
N LYS A 2 -5.60 -0.94 -17.71
CA LYS A 2 -6.51 -1.62 -16.78
C LYS A 2 -6.00 -3.03 -16.54
N GLN A 3 -5.86 -3.40 -15.29
CA GLN A 3 -5.49 -4.74 -14.90
C GLN A 3 -6.66 -5.41 -14.18
N VAL A 4 -7.01 -6.60 -14.61
CA VAL A 4 -8.04 -7.44 -13.99
C VAL A 4 -7.33 -8.39 -13.03
N LEU A 5 -7.57 -8.23 -11.74
CA LEU A 5 -7.20 -9.22 -10.73
C LEU A 5 -8.50 -9.92 -10.29
N SER A 6 -8.64 -11.18 -10.57
CA SER A 6 -9.79 -11.97 -10.13
C SER A 6 -9.56 -12.50 -8.72
N ASN A 7 -10.52 -12.29 -7.85
CA ASN A 7 -10.56 -12.84 -6.50
C ASN A 7 -11.61 -13.96 -6.48
N ASP A 8 -11.38 -15.03 -7.22
CA ASP A 8 -12.30 -16.16 -7.28
C ASP A 8 -11.99 -17.15 -6.16
N MET A 9 -12.81 -17.13 -5.13
CA MET A 9 -12.70 -18.06 -3.99
C MET A 9 -13.55 -19.32 -4.13
N ALA A 10 -14.16 -19.61 -5.29
CA ALA A 10 -14.91 -20.83 -5.52
C ALA A 10 -14.91 -21.24 -7.01
N PRO A 11 -14.54 -22.49 -7.33
CA PRO A 11 -14.41 -22.94 -8.71
C PRO A 11 -15.73 -22.99 -9.51
N ASP A 12 -16.89 -23.01 -8.86
CA ASP A 12 -18.20 -23.18 -9.51
C ASP A 12 -19.12 -21.95 -9.48
N THR A 13 -18.73 -20.87 -8.85
CA THR A 13 -19.45 -19.62 -8.91
C THR A 13 -18.65 -18.64 -9.73
N ALA A 14 -19.08 -18.38 -10.94
CA ALA A 14 -18.55 -17.31 -11.79
C ALA A 14 -18.78 -15.97 -11.08
N PHE A 15 -17.91 -15.60 -10.15
CA PHE A 15 -17.86 -14.24 -9.67
C PHE A 15 -17.50 -13.35 -10.85
N PRO A 16 -18.25 -12.28 -11.11
CA PRO A 16 -17.90 -11.36 -12.18
C PRO A 16 -16.49 -10.85 -11.94
N ARG A 17 -15.61 -11.00 -12.92
CA ARG A 17 -14.28 -10.39 -12.92
C ARG A 17 -14.47 -8.90 -12.77
N GLU A 18 -13.81 -8.32 -11.78
CA GLU A 18 -13.84 -6.89 -11.56
C GLU A 18 -12.53 -6.28 -11.97
N GLU A 19 -12.65 -5.23 -12.74
CA GLU A 19 -11.50 -4.42 -13.14
C GLU A 19 -11.29 -3.33 -12.11
N TYR A 20 -10.06 -3.12 -11.67
CA TYR A 20 -9.66 -1.92 -10.98
C TYR A 20 -8.51 -1.23 -11.68
N THR A 21 -8.45 0.06 -11.45
CA THR A 21 -7.47 0.95 -12.03
C THR A 21 -6.31 1.10 -11.08
N LEU A 22 -5.11 0.83 -11.57
CA LEU A 22 -3.86 1.13 -10.86
C LEU A 22 -3.22 2.33 -11.56
N VAL A 23 -3.01 3.42 -10.81
CA VAL A 23 -2.36 4.64 -11.30
C VAL A 23 -1.07 4.87 -10.51
N ILE A 24 0.01 5.08 -11.24
CA ILE A 24 1.29 5.50 -10.65
C ILE A 24 1.61 6.89 -11.19
N ARG A 25 1.82 7.83 -10.28
CA ARG A 25 2.30 9.18 -10.59
C ARG A 25 3.61 9.43 -9.87
N GLN A 26 4.58 9.93 -10.59
CA GLN A 26 5.86 10.34 -10.02
C GLN A 26 5.91 11.85 -9.96
N TYR A 27 6.41 12.34 -8.86
CA TYR A 27 6.69 13.76 -8.66
C TYR A 27 8.18 13.98 -8.45
N THR A 28 8.61 15.23 -8.57
CA THR A 28 9.94 15.67 -8.11
C THR A 28 10.12 15.37 -6.62
N SER A 29 11.32 15.47 -6.12
CA SER A 29 11.62 15.26 -4.68
C SER A 29 11.34 13.85 -4.15
N GLY A 30 11.42 12.81 -5.02
CA GLY A 30 11.32 11.43 -4.56
C GLY A 30 9.92 11.00 -4.10
N ILE A 31 8.86 11.60 -4.67
CA ILE A 31 7.48 11.28 -4.28
C ILE A 31 6.81 10.45 -5.37
N THR A 32 6.35 9.27 -5.00
CA THR A 32 5.49 8.41 -5.83
C THR A 32 4.09 8.36 -5.23
N ARG A 33 3.06 8.62 -6.03
CA ARG A 33 1.66 8.38 -5.66
C ARG A 33 1.19 7.11 -6.34
N LEU A 34 0.68 6.20 -5.55
CA LEU A 34 0.04 4.95 -5.96
C LEU A 34 -1.45 5.06 -5.64
N PHE A 35 -2.28 5.01 -6.67
CA PHE A 35 -3.72 4.92 -6.52
C PHE A 35 -4.21 3.58 -7.04
N ILE A 36 -5.09 2.93 -6.28
CA ILE A 36 -5.72 1.67 -6.66
C ILE A 36 -7.19 1.76 -6.28
N GLY A 37 -8.08 1.63 -7.27
CA GLY A 37 -9.51 1.78 -7.04
C GLY A 37 -10.35 1.42 -8.26
N PHE A 38 -11.64 1.67 -8.19
CA PHE A 38 -12.61 1.30 -9.22
C PHE A 38 -13.02 2.53 -10.06
N GLY A 39 -12.05 3.11 -10.75
CA GLY A 39 -12.20 4.27 -11.61
C GLY A 39 -11.26 5.40 -11.21
N GLU A 40 -10.70 6.09 -12.18
CA GLU A 40 -9.78 7.22 -11.95
C GLU A 40 -10.46 8.44 -11.37
N GLU A 41 -11.76 8.59 -11.59
CA GLU A 41 -12.59 9.69 -11.07
C GLU A 41 -12.61 9.75 -9.54
N SER A 42 -12.29 8.65 -8.88
CA SER A 42 -12.16 8.61 -7.42
C SER A 42 -10.85 9.22 -6.91
N MET A 43 -9.89 9.46 -7.82
CA MET A 43 -8.61 10.07 -7.49
C MET A 43 -8.72 11.59 -7.54
N THR A 44 -8.49 12.25 -6.42
CA THR A 44 -8.51 13.71 -6.36
C THR A 44 -7.14 14.30 -6.04
N ASP A 45 -6.82 15.41 -6.68
CA ASP A 45 -5.67 16.27 -6.30
C ASP A 45 -6.14 17.42 -5.40
N GLN A 46 -7.45 17.58 -5.20
CA GLN A 46 -8.05 18.61 -4.36
C GLN A 46 -8.57 17.99 -3.06
N SER A 47 -7.88 18.25 -1.98
CA SER A 47 -8.24 17.76 -0.66
C SER A 47 -7.60 18.65 0.39
N GLU A 48 -8.27 18.85 1.51
CA GLU A 48 -7.71 19.56 2.67
C GLU A 48 -6.45 18.88 3.23
N MET A 49 -6.26 17.58 2.95
CA MET A 49 -5.08 16.82 3.34
C MET A 49 -3.90 16.98 2.38
N LEU A 50 -4.12 17.53 1.18
CA LEU A 50 -3.10 17.65 0.13
C LEU A 50 -2.86 19.11 -0.21
N GLN A 51 -1.65 19.58 0.06
CA GLN A 51 -1.18 20.87 -0.40
C GLN A 51 0.11 20.68 -1.20
N PHE A 52 -0.01 20.73 -2.53
CA PHE A 52 1.16 20.66 -3.39
C PHE A 52 1.84 22.04 -3.46
N SER A 53 3.10 22.06 -3.09
CA SER A 53 3.96 23.22 -3.31
C SER A 53 4.26 23.37 -4.82
N ASP A 54 4.44 24.60 -5.31
CA ASP A 54 4.86 24.89 -6.69
C ASP A 54 6.19 24.21 -7.08
N ARG A 55 6.96 23.79 -6.10
CA ARG A 55 8.23 23.04 -6.29
C ARG A 55 7.99 21.56 -6.63
N ILE A 56 6.83 21.02 -6.28
CA ILE A 56 6.49 19.61 -6.53
C ILE A 56 5.81 19.51 -7.88
N LYS A 57 6.52 19.00 -8.89
CA LYS A 57 6.03 18.87 -10.25
C LYS A 57 5.84 17.39 -10.61
N LYS A 58 4.78 17.10 -11.36
CA LYS A 58 4.59 15.77 -11.95
C LYS A 58 5.68 15.51 -13.00
N LEU A 59 6.30 14.34 -12.93
CA LEU A 59 7.27 13.90 -13.92
C LEU A 59 6.57 13.06 -15.01
N PRO A 60 6.88 13.29 -16.28
CA PRO A 60 6.39 12.43 -17.35
C PRO A 60 7.01 11.04 -17.22
N LEU A 61 6.18 10.01 -17.39
CA LEU A 61 6.58 8.62 -17.29
C LEU A 61 6.42 7.91 -18.64
N GLN A 62 7.34 7.01 -18.92
CA GLN A 62 7.32 6.08 -20.03
C GLN A 62 7.09 4.67 -19.50
N VAL A 63 6.35 3.86 -20.26
CA VAL A 63 6.08 2.47 -19.92
C VAL A 63 6.64 1.60 -21.03
N THR A 64 7.50 0.66 -20.68
CA THR A 64 8.01 -0.39 -21.56
C THR A 64 7.64 -1.75 -21.01
N GLN A 65 7.37 -2.70 -21.89
CA GLN A 65 7.11 -4.08 -21.50
C GLN A 65 8.22 -4.98 -22.02
N VAL A 66 8.83 -5.73 -21.10
CA VAL A 66 9.92 -6.67 -21.41
C VAL A 66 9.61 -7.99 -20.71
N GLU A 67 9.52 -9.08 -21.45
CA GLU A 67 9.30 -10.44 -20.91
C GLU A 67 8.11 -10.56 -19.92
N GLY A 68 7.03 -9.79 -20.18
CA GLY A 68 5.84 -9.78 -19.32
C GLY A 68 5.90 -8.82 -18.14
N GLU A 69 7.03 -8.20 -17.86
CA GLU A 69 7.17 -7.14 -16.85
C GLU A 69 6.93 -5.76 -17.46
N TRP A 70 6.21 -4.90 -16.76
CA TRP A 70 6.07 -3.49 -17.12
C TRP A 70 7.05 -2.66 -16.32
N ILE A 71 7.97 -2.02 -17.03
CA ILE A 71 8.96 -1.10 -16.46
C ILE A 71 8.46 0.32 -16.68
N ILE A 72 8.32 1.06 -15.61
CA ILE A 72 7.93 2.47 -15.62
C ILE A 72 9.15 3.31 -15.28
N SER A 73 9.52 4.21 -16.17
CA SER A 73 10.70 5.07 -16.03
C SER A 73 10.40 6.53 -16.39
N THR A 74 11.24 7.42 -15.93
CA THR A 74 11.27 8.83 -16.40
C THR A 74 11.91 8.91 -17.80
N GLN A 75 11.80 10.06 -18.47
CA GLN A 75 12.35 10.27 -19.81
C GLN A 75 13.88 10.10 -19.87
N ASP A 76 14.57 10.36 -18.77
CA ASP A 76 16.02 10.16 -18.61
C ASP A 76 16.39 8.70 -18.24
N GLY A 77 15.43 7.79 -18.29
CA GLY A 77 15.64 6.36 -18.09
C GLY A 77 15.71 5.90 -16.65
N ILE A 78 15.45 6.77 -15.67
CA ILE A 78 15.46 6.35 -14.26
C ILE A 78 14.19 5.55 -13.96
N GLN A 79 14.37 4.30 -13.54
CA GLN A 79 13.26 3.41 -13.17
C GLN A 79 12.52 3.94 -11.95
N ARG A 80 11.18 3.96 -12.03
CA ARG A 80 10.28 4.43 -10.97
C ARG A 80 9.34 3.34 -10.46
N ALA A 81 8.97 2.41 -11.32
CA ALA A 81 8.22 1.23 -10.89
C ALA A 81 8.52 0.02 -11.78
N LEU A 82 8.29 -1.16 -11.22
CA LEU A 82 8.28 -2.43 -11.91
C LEU A 82 7.02 -3.17 -11.50
N ILE A 83 6.25 -3.62 -12.48
CA ILE A 83 5.01 -4.34 -12.27
C ILE A 83 5.12 -5.69 -12.97
N ASN A 84 4.87 -6.75 -12.23
CA ASN A 84 4.77 -8.09 -12.75
C ASN A 84 3.55 -8.79 -12.16
N ILE A 85 2.87 -9.57 -12.99
CA ILE A 85 1.82 -10.48 -12.53
C ILE A 85 2.40 -11.87 -12.56
N LYS A 86 2.65 -12.39 -11.37
CA LYS A 86 3.17 -13.74 -11.23
C LYS A 86 2.03 -14.74 -11.37
N PRO A 87 2.23 -15.79 -12.16
CA PRO A 87 1.27 -16.88 -12.21
C PRO A 87 1.13 -17.53 -10.83
N PRO A 88 0.00 -18.19 -10.58
CA PRO A 88 -0.19 -18.95 -9.36
C PRO A 88 0.90 -20.00 -9.20
N VAL A 89 1.42 -20.13 -7.98
CA VAL A 89 2.37 -21.19 -7.65
C VAL A 89 1.57 -22.44 -7.29
N LEU A 90 1.62 -23.43 -8.16
CA LEU A 90 1.02 -24.74 -7.93
C LEU A 90 1.99 -25.59 -7.08
N ASP A 91 1.81 -25.57 -5.79
CA ASP A 91 2.48 -26.50 -4.88
C ASP A 91 1.50 -27.55 -4.38
N ARG A 92 1.98 -28.52 -3.58
CA ARG A 92 1.14 -29.57 -2.99
C ARG A 92 0.01 -29.03 -2.09
N TRP A 93 0.07 -27.77 -1.67
CA TRP A 93 -0.93 -27.11 -0.86
C TRP A 93 -2.03 -26.46 -1.71
N SER A 94 -1.72 -26.19 -2.99
CA SER A 94 -2.70 -25.66 -3.94
C SER A 94 -3.82 -26.67 -4.24
N GLU A 95 -3.56 -27.97 -4.05
CA GLU A 95 -4.60 -29.01 -4.14
C GLU A 95 -5.63 -28.92 -2.98
N LEU A 96 -5.24 -28.30 -1.87
CA LEU A 96 -6.07 -28.13 -0.67
C LEU A 96 -6.72 -26.74 -0.59
N LEU A 97 -6.24 -25.80 -1.37
CA LEU A 97 -6.74 -24.43 -1.40
C LEU A 97 -7.44 -24.17 -2.73
N PRO A 98 -8.69 -23.69 -2.70
CA PRO A 98 -9.36 -23.32 -3.93
C PRO A 98 -8.59 -22.16 -4.58
N ASP A 99 -8.18 -22.36 -5.82
CA ASP A 99 -7.58 -21.44 -6.77
C ASP A 99 -6.29 -20.73 -6.35
N PRO A 100 -5.18 -21.17 -6.89
CA PRO A 100 -3.94 -20.40 -6.84
C PRO A 100 -4.11 -19.11 -7.64
N GLN A 101 -4.12 -17.99 -6.98
CA GLN A 101 -4.34 -16.69 -7.61
C GLN A 101 -3.07 -16.13 -8.23
N GLU A 102 -3.22 -15.41 -9.33
CA GLU A 102 -2.19 -14.53 -9.83
C GLU A 102 -1.86 -13.47 -8.78
N THR A 103 -0.58 -13.21 -8.53
CA THR A 103 -0.16 -12.23 -7.55
C THR A 103 0.49 -11.03 -8.22
N LEU A 104 0.10 -9.84 -7.79
CA LEU A 104 0.73 -8.59 -8.19
C LEU A 104 2.08 -8.45 -7.47
N ASP A 105 3.19 -8.46 -8.22
CA ASP A 105 4.49 -8.01 -7.73
C ASP A 105 4.70 -6.56 -8.21
N LEU A 106 4.59 -5.61 -7.28
CA LEU A 106 4.80 -4.21 -7.55
C LEU A 106 6.00 -3.73 -6.73
N ARG A 107 6.95 -3.13 -7.41
CA ARG A 107 8.12 -2.48 -6.81
C ARG A 107 8.14 -1.03 -7.23
N LEU A 108 8.28 -0.15 -6.25
CA LEU A 108 8.32 1.29 -6.43
C LEU A 108 9.70 1.81 -6.06
N TYR A 109 10.18 2.77 -6.85
CA TYR A 109 11.49 3.42 -6.68
C TYR A 109 11.29 4.93 -6.64
N PRO A 110 10.81 5.52 -5.52
CA PRO A 110 10.41 6.93 -5.46
C PRO A 110 11.55 7.88 -5.82
N ASP A 111 12.76 7.58 -5.39
CA ASP A 111 14.00 8.32 -5.69
C ASP A 111 14.85 7.68 -6.80
N GLY A 112 14.37 6.60 -7.42
CA GLY A 112 15.11 5.82 -8.41
C GLY A 112 16.13 4.84 -7.83
N LYS A 113 16.22 4.71 -6.51
CA LYS A 113 17.22 3.87 -5.83
C LYS A 113 16.60 2.96 -4.76
N ARG A 114 15.75 3.52 -3.87
CA ARG A 114 15.11 2.74 -2.81
C ARG A 114 13.97 1.92 -3.36
N GLU A 115 14.04 0.64 -3.12
CA GLU A 115 12.93 -0.26 -3.44
C GLU A 115 11.94 -0.31 -2.27
N ILE A 116 10.69 0.02 -2.57
CA ILE A 116 9.53 -0.24 -1.73
C ILE A 116 8.65 -1.23 -2.49
N ARG A 117 8.50 -2.41 -1.93
CA ARG A 117 7.85 -3.54 -2.60
C ARG A 117 6.56 -3.91 -1.88
N LEU A 118 5.54 -4.33 -2.63
CA LEU A 118 4.41 -5.02 -2.04
C LEU A 118 4.88 -6.28 -1.31
N ALA A 119 4.25 -6.59 -0.18
CA ALA A 119 4.54 -7.81 0.54
C ALA A 119 4.31 -9.03 -0.36
N ALA A 120 5.20 -9.99 -0.28
CA ALA A 120 5.02 -11.25 -0.99
C ALA A 120 3.97 -12.11 -0.27
N TYR A 121 3.19 -12.86 -1.04
CA TYR A 121 2.33 -13.89 -0.49
C TYR A 121 3.19 -14.99 0.13
N ASP A 122 2.89 -15.38 1.37
CA ASP A 122 3.60 -16.47 2.04
C ASP A 122 2.89 -17.81 1.79
N HIS A 123 3.40 -18.59 0.85
CA HIS A 123 2.86 -19.90 0.48
C HIS A 123 3.07 -20.98 1.56
N PHE A 124 3.92 -20.75 2.55
CA PHE A 124 4.21 -21.72 3.62
C PHE A 124 3.28 -21.58 4.84
N SER A 125 2.60 -20.46 4.94
CA SER A 125 1.57 -20.27 5.96
C SER A 125 0.21 -20.53 5.33
N PRO A 126 -0.72 -21.21 6.03
CA PRO A 126 -2.11 -21.20 5.57
C PRO A 126 -2.51 -19.75 5.32
N PRO A 127 -3.35 -19.47 4.31
CA PRO A 127 -3.62 -18.12 3.86
C PRO A 127 -4.06 -17.27 5.05
N ARG A 128 -3.08 -16.62 5.64
CA ARG A 128 -3.34 -15.60 6.62
C ARG A 128 -3.66 -14.38 5.79
N TYR A 129 -4.91 -14.03 5.75
CA TYR A 129 -5.43 -12.80 5.14
C TYR A 129 -4.67 -11.55 5.60
N ASP A 130 -3.83 -11.71 6.62
CA ASP A 130 -3.02 -10.70 7.26
C ASP A 130 -1.83 -10.22 6.40
N ALA A 131 -1.44 -10.96 5.37
CA ALA A 131 -0.26 -10.66 4.56
C ALA A 131 -0.55 -10.52 3.07
N LEU A 132 -1.80 -10.27 2.68
CA LEU A 132 -2.14 -10.04 1.29
C LEU A 132 -1.50 -8.73 0.79
N PRO A 133 -0.75 -8.75 -0.33
CA PRO A 133 -0.16 -7.56 -0.90
C PRO A 133 -1.22 -6.51 -1.22
N LEU A 134 -2.34 -6.95 -1.79
CA LEU A 134 -3.49 -6.13 -2.12
C LEU A 134 -4.76 -6.99 -2.05
N ALA A 135 -5.80 -6.49 -1.40
CA ALA A 135 -7.12 -7.13 -1.43
C ALA A 135 -8.24 -6.10 -1.27
N PHE A 136 -9.39 -6.42 -1.86
CA PHE A 136 -10.63 -5.69 -1.69
C PHE A 136 -11.69 -6.61 -1.09
N CYS A 137 -12.43 -6.11 -0.10
CA CYS A 137 -13.51 -6.83 0.54
C CYS A 137 -14.86 -6.28 0.08
N LYS A 138 -15.76 -7.18 -0.26
CA LYS A 138 -17.16 -6.85 -0.54
C LYS A 138 -18.05 -7.38 0.58
N ARG A 139 -19.11 -6.65 0.85
CA ARG A 139 -20.19 -7.07 1.71
C ARG A 139 -21.52 -6.72 1.05
N ASN A 140 -22.40 -7.72 0.92
CA ASN A 140 -23.70 -7.53 0.25
C ASN A 140 -23.60 -6.93 -1.15
N GLY A 141 -22.56 -7.31 -1.92
CA GLY A 141 -22.30 -6.78 -3.26
C GLY A 141 -21.67 -5.38 -3.30
N MET A 142 -21.54 -4.70 -2.16
CA MET A 142 -20.88 -3.41 -2.06
C MET A 142 -19.41 -3.56 -1.68
N LYS A 143 -18.55 -2.77 -2.32
CA LYS A 143 -17.12 -2.69 -2.02
C LYS A 143 -16.93 -1.81 -0.79
N GLU A 144 -16.47 -2.40 0.31
CA GLU A 144 -16.40 -1.69 1.60
C GLU A 144 -14.98 -1.41 2.07
N ARG A 145 -14.03 -2.29 1.73
CA ARG A 145 -12.69 -2.25 2.33
C ARG A 145 -11.62 -2.54 1.32
N ALA A 146 -10.46 -1.96 1.57
CA ALA A 146 -9.24 -2.28 0.86
C ALA A 146 -8.08 -2.50 1.84
N THR A 147 -7.18 -3.41 1.51
CA THR A 147 -5.92 -3.59 2.24
C THR A 147 -4.75 -3.52 1.28
N LEU A 148 -3.65 -2.96 1.76
CA LEU A 148 -2.38 -2.85 1.06
C LEU A 148 -1.27 -3.19 2.05
N SER A 149 -0.35 -4.04 1.64
CA SER A 149 0.79 -4.43 2.47
C SER A 149 2.09 -4.22 1.73
N PHE A 150 3.02 -3.49 2.36
CA PHE A 150 4.39 -3.34 1.89
C PHE A 150 5.33 -4.26 2.67
N GLU A 151 6.38 -4.72 2.02
CA GLU A 151 7.44 -5.51 2.66
C GLU A 151 8.14 -4.70 3.74
N SER A 152 8.37 -5.30 4.90
CA SER A 152 9.17 -4.76 5.99
C SER A 152 10.40 -5.63 6.22
N LYS A 153 11.51 -5.00 6.57
CA LYS A 153 12.74 -5.71 6.96
C LYS A 153 12.77 -5.93 8.47
N PRO A 154 13.45 -7.00 8.96
CA PRO A 154 13.44 -7.36 10.38
C PRO A 154 13.99 -6.29 11.33
N ASP A 155 14.90 -5.46 10.84
CA ASP A 155 15.58 -4.38 11.57
C ASP A 155 14.98 -2.99 11.31
N GLU A 156 13.84 -2.94 10.62
CA GLU A 156 13.19 -1.69 10.26
C GLU A 156 12.40 -1.14 11.45
N CYS A 157 12.69 0.12 11.81
CA CYS A 157 12.00 0.87 12.85
C CYS A 157 11.02 1.85 12.22
N PHE A 158 9.93 2.13 12.93
CA PHE A 158 8.87 3.00 12.46
C PHE A 158 8.52 4.08 13.47
N ALA A 159 8.18 5.27 12.97
CA ALA A 159 7.68 6.38 13.78
C ALA A 159 6.48 7.05 13.08
N GLY A 160 5.75 7.91 13.76
CA GLY A 160 4.64 8.68 13.18
C GLY A 160 3.27 8.30 13.74
N THR A 161 2.25 8.19 12.88
CA THR A 161 0.83 7.87 13.19
C THR A 161 0.09 8.94 14.00
N GLY A 162 0.65 10.14 14.15
CA GLY A 162 0.05 11.23 14.93
C GLY A 162 0.48 11.28 16.39
N GLU A 163 -0.25 12.02 17.21
CA GLU A 163 0.06 12.16 18.63
C GLU A 163 -0.43 10.94 19.41
N ARG A 164 0.52 10.17 19.96
CA ARG A 164 0.22 8.95 20.72
C ARG A 164 1.11 8.80 21.93
N PHE A 165 0.56 8.26 23.00
CA PHE A 165 1.33 7.76 24.13
C PHE A 165 1.84 6.35 23.82
N ALA A 166 2.93 6.28 23.05
CA ALA A 166 3.56 5.05 22.60
C ALA A 166 5.08 5.19 22.67
N LYS A 167 5.78 4.08 22.47
CA LYS A 167 7.24 4.12 22.29
C LYS A 167 7.58 4.93 21.03
N MET A 168 8.79 5.48 20.95
CA MET A 168 9.27 6.16 19.74
C MET A 168 9.32 5.20 18.57
N ASP A 169 9.86 4.01 18.77
CA ASP A 169 9.79 2.93 17.79
C ASP A 169 8.45 2.21 17.90
N LEU A 170 7.67 2.30 16.83
CA LEU A 170 6.34 1.72 16.71
C LEU A 170 6.35 0.30 16.09
N SER A 171 7.53 -0.28 15.86
CA SER A 171 7.66 -1.63 15.32
C SER A 171 6.93 -2.66 16.17
N GLY A 172 6.28 -3.62 15.53
CA GLY A 172 5.48 -4.64 16.20
C GLY A 172 4.12 -4.16 16.72
N GLN A 173 3.71 -2.93 16.40
CA GLN A 173 2.44 -2.38 16.89
C GLN A 173 1.40 -2.26 15.78
N THR A 174 0.14 -2.29 16.19
CA THR A 174 -1.01 -2.08 15.33
C THR A 174 -1.90 -0.98 15.90
N PHE A 175 -2.28 -0.03 15.06
CA PHE A 175 -3.06 1.13 15.43
C PHE A 175 -4.37 1.19 14.68
N PHE A 176 -5.44 1.58 15.38
CA PHE A 176 -6.67 2.02 14.75
C PHE A 176 -6.61 3.53 14.55
N LEU A 177 -6.69 3.95 13.31
CA LEU A 177 -6.69 5.35 12.91
C LEU A 177 -8.15 5.83 12.86
N LYS A 178 -8.68 6.11 14.02
CA LYS A 178 -10.00 6.67 14.25
C LYS A 178 -9.88 7.75 15.32
N ASN A 179 -10.21 8.98 14.96
CA ASN A 179 -10.18 10.08 15.91
C ASN A 179 -11.25 9.88 16.99
N GLN A 180 -10.82 9.80 18.21
CA GLN A 180 -11.68 9.61 19.38
C GLN A 180 -11.12 10.39 20.57
N ASP A 181 -11.99 10.96 21.39
CA ASP A 181 -11.56 11.58 22.62
C ASP A 181 -10.89 10.56 23.54
N GLY A 182 -9.61 10.81 23.81
CA GLY A 182 -8.82 10.04 24.75
C GLY A 182 -8.97 10.64 26.14
N GLN A 183 -9.91 10.17 26.92
CA GLN A 183 -9.98 10.54 28.34
C GLN A 183 -8.87 9.83 29.08
N GLY A 184 -7.73 10.51 29.26
CA GLY A 184 -6.57 10.00 29.96
C GLY A 184 -5.51 9.35 29.09
N VAL A 185 -4.30 9.28 29.63
CA VAL A 185 -3.08 8.85 28.92
C VAL A 185 -2.89 7.33 28.84
N ASN A 186 -3.79 6.54 29.43
CA ASN A 186 -3.61 5.10 29.59
C ASN A 186 -4.29 4.24 28.52
N ASN A 187 -4.77 4.83 27.44
CA ASN A 187 -5.44 4.08 26.38
C ASN A 187 -4.84 4.39 25.01
N ARG A 188 -5.18 3.56 24.01
CA ARG A 188 -4.68 3.69 22.63
C ARG A 188 -5.48 4.67 21.78
N ARG A 189 -6.45 5.40 22.37
CA ARG A 189 -7.27 6.39 21.67
C ARG A 189 -6.49 7.67 21.51
N THR A 190 -6.70 8.34 20.41
CA THR A 190 -6.19 9.69 20.16
C THR A 190 -7.15 10.45 19.25
N TYR A 191 -7.22 11.75 19.43
CA TYR A 191 -7.96 12.66 18.53
C TYR A 191 -7.09 13.21 17.41
N LYS A 192 -5.79 12.90 17.37
CA LYS A 192 -4.87 13.33 16.31
C LYS A 192 -4.20 12.13 15.66
N ASN A 193 -5.00 11.33 14.94
CA ASN A 193 -4.46 10.30 14.07
C ASN A 193 -3.99 10.92 12.76
N ILE A 194 -2.77 10.60 12.34
CA ILE A 194 -2.24 10.95 11.03
C ILE A 194 -1.94 9.63 10.31
N PRO A 195 -2.54 9.35 9.15
CA PRO A 195 -2.31 8.13 8.39
C PRO A 195 -0.97 8.18 7.66
N PHE A 196 0.10 8.39 8.42
CA PHE A 196 1.47 8.55 7.95
C PHE A 196 2.42 7.84 8.90
N TYR A 197 3.42 7.17 8.32
CA TYR A 197 4.55 6.65 9.07
C TYR A 197 5.87 6.95 8.37
N LEU A 198 6.92 7.07 9.16
CA LEU A 198 8.32 7.15 8.75
C LEU A 198 9.00 5.81 8.99
N SER A 199 9.84 5.39 8.07
CA SER A 199 10.71 4.23 8.19
C SER A 199 12.16 4.63 8.39
N SER A 200 12.89 3.89 9.24
CA SER A 200 14.35 4.01 9.38
C SER A 200 15.12 3.79 8.08
N ARG A 201 14.47 3.25 7.04
CA ARG A 201 15.01 3.11 5.69
C ARG A 201 14.89 4.38 4.84
N MET A 202 14.63 5.52 5.48
CA MET A 202 14.55 6.84 4.86
C MET A 202 13.46 6.95 3.79
N TYR A 203 12.27 6.48 4.12
CA TYR A 203 11.04 6.77 3.40
C TYR A 203 9.89 6.98 4.37
N GLY A 204 8.88 7.69 3.91
CA GLY A 204 7.59 7.82 4.59
C GLY A 204 6.46 7.35 3.68
N THR A 205 5.37 6.91 4.28
CA THR A 205 4.16 6.53 3.56
C THR A 205 2.98 7.27 4.14
N PHE A 206 2.29 8.03 3.31
CA PHE A 206 1.08 8.76 3.65
C PHE A 206 -0.11 8.14 2.93
N TYR A 207 -1.11 7.73 3.68
CA TYR A 207 -2.36 7.22 3.15
C TYR A 207 -3.39 8.35 3.09
N HIS A 208 -3.74 8.77 1.90
CA HIS A 208 -4.66 9.87 1.65
C HIS A 208 -6.10 9.40 1.85
N THR A 209 -6.54 9.34 3.09
CA THR A 209 -7.87 8.90 3.47
C THR A 209 -8.34 9.52 4.78
N CYS A 210 -9.63 9.85 4.87
CA CYS A 210 -10.32 10.18 6.11
C CYS A 210 -11.14 9.00 6.65
N ALA A 211 -11.14 7.85 5.97
CA ALA A 211 -11.86 6.68 6.43
C ALA A 211 -11.21 6.07 7.68
N HIS A 212 -12.01 5.40 8.49
CA HIS A 212 -11.48 4.59 9.56
C HIS A 212 -10.54 3.55 8.97
N SER A 213 -9.39 3.40 9.56
CA SER A 213 -8.37 2.52 9.05
C SER A 213 -7.58 1.85 10.18
N LYS A 214 -6.84 0.82 9.80
CA LYS A 214 -5.96 0.06 10.68
C LYS A 214 -4.58 0.03 10.04
N LEU A 215 -3.57 0.45 10.76
CA LEU A 215 -2.17 0.41 10.34
C LEU A 215 -1.39 -0.51 11.26
N SER A 216 -0.81 -1.54 10.71
CA SER A 216 0.06 -2.49 11.41
C SER A 216 1.51 -2.31 10.93
N LEU A 217 2.37 -1.86 11.81
CA LEU A 217 3.79 -1.64 11.55
C LEU A 217 4.57 -2.89 12.00
N ALA A 218 4.61 -3.90 11.14
CA ALA A 218 5.17 -5.22 11.46
C ALA A 218 4.52 -5.91 12.68
N GLY A 219 3.29 -5.54 13.05
CA GLY A 219 2.62 -6.05 14.25
C GLY A 219 1.78 -7.30 14.00
N GLN A 220 1.15 -7.43 12.84
CA GLN A 220 0.40 -8.64 12.45
C GLN A 220 1.30 -9.63 11.72
N SER A 221 2.19 -9.14 10.89
CA SER A 221 3.25 -9.91 10.24
C SER A 221 4.57 -9.17 10.44
N THR A 222 5.60 -9.85 10.90
CA THR A 222 6.93 -9.27 11.09
C THR A 222 7.64 -8.91 9.79
N ARG A 223 7.05 -9.29 8.65
CA ARG A 223 7.59 -9.05 7.30
C ARG A 223 6.85 -7.98 6.53
N SER A 224 5.81 -7.37 7.12
CA SER A 224 5.01 -6.40 6.38
C SER A 224 4.48 -5.27 7.23
N VAL A 225 4.40 -4.09 6.61
CA VAL A 225 3.54 -3.00 7.04
C VAL A 225 2.22 -3.14 6.32
N GLN A 226 1.14 -3.19 7.07
CA GLN A 226 -0.19 -3.47 6.55
C GLN A 226 -1.14 -2.31 6.83
N PHE A 227 -1.81 -1.84 5.81
CA PHE A 227 -2.84 -0.83 5.90
C PHE A 227 -4.17 -1.40 5.44
N LEU A 228 -5.19 -1.28 6.28
CA LEU A 228 -6.57 -1.63 5.96
C LEU A 228 -7.44 -0.39 6.11
N SER A 229 -8.22 -0.08 5.08
CA SER A 229 -9.14 1.06 5.06
C SER A 229 -10.58 0.58 4.95
N ASP A 230 -11.50 1.24 5.66
CA ASP A 230 -12.95 1.09 5.48
C ASP A 230 -13.44 1.85 4.22
N GLN A 231 -12.63 1.82 3.18
CA GLN A 231 -12.87 2.39 1.86
C GLN A 231 -12.37 1.43 0.80
N ALA A 232 -13.12 1.24 -0.29
CA ALA A 232 -12.73 0.37 -1.40
C ALA A 232 -11.79 1.05 -2.40
N MET A 233 -10.93 1.91 -1.93
CA MET A 233 -9.86 2.54 -2.71
C MET A 233 -8.65 2.79 -1.82
N LEU A 234 -7.50 2.88 -2.44
CA LEU A 234 -6.22 3.15 -1.82
C LEU A 234 -5.54 4.27 -2.58
N ASP A 235 -5.22 5.34 -1.89
CA ASP A 235 -4.46 6.47 -2.42
C ASP A 235 -3.28 6.73 -1.49
N VAL A 236 -2.08 6.42 -1.96
CA VAL A 236 -0.89 6.32 -1.13
C VAL A 236 0.24 7.11 -1.72
N PHE A 237 0.83 7.97 -0.91
CA PHE A 237 2.05 8.70 -1.26
C PHE A 237 3.24 8.05 -0.56
N ILE A 238 4.24 7.70 -1.33
CA ILE A 238 5.51 7.17 -0.84
C ILE A 238 6.56 8.24 -1.11
N ILE A 239 7.19 8.70 -0.04
CA ILE A 239 8.10 9.83 -0.02
C ILE A 239 9.47 9.32 0.41
N ALA A 240 10.46 9.40 -0.45
CA ALA A 240 11.84 9.03 -0.15
C ALA A 240 12.69 10.28 0.00
N GLY A 241 13.57 10.29 1.00
CA GLY A 241 14.50 11.38 1.27
C GLY A 241 15.85 10.86 1.75
N ASN A 242 16.87 11.72 1.80
CA ASN A 242 18.17 11.36 2.37
C ASN A 242 18.20 11.53 3.89
N THR A 243 17.29 12.35 4.40
CA THR A 243 17.08 12.56 5.83
C THR A 243 15.60 12.46 6.18
N MET A 244 15.30 12.25 7.46
CA MET A 244 13.91 12.26 7.97
C MET A 244 13.24 13.62 7.75
N GLU A 245 14.02 14.71 7.84
CA GLU A 245 13.54 16.07 7.63
C GLU A 245 13.10 16.31 6.17
N GLU A 246 13.79 15.73 5.19
CA GLU A 246 13.39 15.81 3.78
C GLU A 246 12.09 15.07 3.48
N ILE A 247 11.71 14.11 4.32
CA ILE A 247 10.52 13.31 4.14
C ILE A 247 9.29 13.99 4.78
N LEU A 248 9.50 14.78 5.82
CA LEU A 248 8.47 15.55 6.52
C LEU A 248 8.18 16.88 5.83
#